data_4f6e5ef5d6211ef091f3db84322bb398
#
_entry.id   4f6e5ef5d6211ef091f3db84322bb398
#
_cell.length_a   1.000
_cell.length_b   1.000
_cell.length_c   1.000
_cell.angle_alpha   90.00
_cell.angle_beta   90.00
_cell.angle_gamma   90.00
#
_symmetry.space_group_name_H-M   'P 1'
#
loop_
_entity.id
_entity.type
_entity.pdbx_description
1 polymer ?
#
loop_
_entity_poly.entity_id
_entity_poly.type
_entity_poly.pdbx_seq_one_letter_code
_entity_poly.pdbx_strand_id
1 'polypeptide(L)'
;GDITSDKFTTVKNVVTKIDAIIYGIKTKYGYNWEDFIKIIHIADTDGVFTKNCVVKADVNDIQYYEDHMEGIDVEAIEHRNKHKSEILFKLYSTGKVHDIAYRLYFNSCNMEHVLYGKLKNFTDDEKEEMSDDFAERYEGKVNDFISFISDEEIAVPGTYKATWRYIENDKHSLERHSNMHLIFKNESGKVDVESKLNI
;
A
#
# COMPACT_ATOMS: atom_id res chain seq x y z
N GLY A 1 6.51 10.80 1.51
CA GLY A 1 7.16 9.66 0.88
C GLY A 1 6.80 8.36 1.59
N ASP A 2 6.97 7.23 0.91
CA ASP A 2 6.67 5.91 1.46
C ASP A 2 7.69 5.53 2.56
N ILE A 3 7.21 5.44 3.80
CA ILE A 3 8.04 5.08 4.96
C ILE A 3 8.66 3.68 4.83
N THR A 4 8.07 2.78 4.05
CA THR A 4 8.54 1.41 3.85
C THR A 4 9.72 1.33 2.88
N SER A 5 9.90 2.36 2.06
CA SER A 5 10.99 2.50 1.08
C SER A 5 12.11 3.47 1.56
N ASP A 6 11.93 4.12 2.72
CA ASP A 6 12.95 4.99 3.29
C ASP A 6 14.16 4.17 3.78
N LYS A 7 15.35 4.48 3.26
CA LYS A 7 16.62 3.79 3.56
C LYS A 7 17.01 3.76 5.05
N PHE A 8 16.47 4.66 5.86
CA PHE A 8 16.68 4.70 7.31
C PHE A 8 15.57 3.99 8.10
N THR A 9 14.59 3.41 7.42
CA THR A 9 13.55 2.62 8.05
C THR A 9 14.00 1.16 8.15
N THR A 10 13.77 0.55 9.28
CA THR A 10 14.13 -0.83 9.58
C THR A 10 12.97 -1.50 10.31
N VAL A 11 12.97 -2.83 10.36
CA VAL A 11 12.00 -3.61 11.16
C VAL A 11 11.95 -3.15 12.62
N LYS A 12 13.08 -2.68 13.18
CA LYS A 12 13.17 -2.24 14.58
C LYS A 12 12.54 -0.87 14.84
N ASN A 13 12.58 0.04 13.87
CA ASN A 13 12.16 1.43 14.09
C ASN A 13 10.89 1.84 13.33
N VAL A 14 10.36 1.02 12.42
CA VAL A 14 9.23 1.42 11.56
C VAL A 14 7.98 1.78 12.37
N VAL A 15 7.66 1.03 13.42
CA VAL A 15 6.48 1.33 14.26
C VAL A 15 6.67 2.65 15.01
N THR A 16 7.87 2.91 15.54
CA THR A 16 8.21 4.18 16.20
C THR A 16 8.16 5.37 15.22
N LYS A 17 8.56 5.16 13.96
CA LYS A 17 8.44 6.20 12.93
C LYS A 17 6.97 6.52 12.62
N ILE A 18 6.11 5.51 12.54
CA ILE A 18 4.65 5.73 12.37
C ILE A 18 4.09 6.48 13.58
N ASP A 19 4.44 6.07 14.78
CA ASP A 19 4.01 6.77 16.02
C ASP A 19 4.43 8.25 15.99
N ALA A 20 5.66 8.55 15.56
CA ALA A 20 6.15 9.91 15.43
C ALA A 20 5.37 10.72 14.36
N ILE A 21 4.97 10.10 13.25
CA ILE A 21 4.13 10.73 12.23
C ILE A 21 2.76 11.09 12.81
N ILE A 22 2.10 10.15 13.51
CA ILE A 22 0.79 10.38 14.12
C ILE A 22 0.89 11.46 15.21
N TYR A 23 1.96 11.44 16.02
CA TYR A 23 2.24 12.49 17.00
C TYR A 23 2.38 13.87 16.34
N GLY A 24 3.06 13.94 15.20
CA GLY A 24 3.20 15.15 14.40
C GLY A 24 1.85 15.68 13.91
N ILE A 25 0.97 14.80 13.39
CA ILE A 25 -0.39 15.13 12.97
C ILE A 25 -1.20 15.64 14.16
N LYS A 26 -1.20 14.90 15.26
CA LYS A 26 -1.87 15.29 16.51
C LYS A 26 -1.48 16.70 16.95
N THR A 27 -0.18 16.96 16.98
CA THR A 27 0.36 18.26 17.42
C THR A 27 0.00 19.38 16.45
N LYS A 28 0.14 19.13 15.14
CA LYS A 28 -0.13 20.12 14.10
C LYS A 28 -1.59 20.58 14.08
N TYR A 29 -2.53 19.68 14.32
CA TYR A 29 -3.97 19.96 14.22
C TYR A 29 -4.66 20.09 15.58
N GLY A 30 -3.94 19.95 16.69
CA GLY A 30 -4.48 20.11 18.05
C GLY A 30 -5.40 18.97 18.50
N TYR A 31 -5.26 17.78 17.89
CA TYR A 31 -6.06 16.61 18.29
C TYR A 31 -5.61 16.05 19.64
N ASN A 32 -6.53 15.34 20.31
CA ASN A 32 -6.24 14.44 21.42
C ASN A 32 -6.07 13.02 20.92
N TRP A 33 -5.50 12.12 21.75
CA TRP A 33 -5.34 10.71 21.34
C TRP A 33 -6.69 10.00 21.14
N GLU A 34 -7.70 10.41 21.89
CA GLU A 34 -9.06 9.89 21.84
C GLU A 34 -9.80 10.25 20.54
N ASP A 35 -9.31 11.25 19.80
CA ASP A 35 -9.88 11.66 18.52
C ASP A 35 -9.48 10.69 17.39
N PHE A 36 -8.47 9.84 17.61
CA PHE A 36 -8.03 8.84 16.63
C PHE A 36 -8.75 7.52 16.84
N ILE A 37 -9.65 7.17 15.94
CA ILE A 37 -10.41 5.90 15.99
C ILE A 37 -9.53 4.74 15.48
N LYS A 38 -8.76 4.97 14.40
CA LYS A 38 -7.97 3.95 13.71
C LYS A 38 -6.90 4.58 12.82
N ILE A 39 -5.78 3.90 12.70
CA ILE A 39 -4.73 4.21 11.73
C ILE A 39 -4.89 3.24 10.55
N ILE A 40 -5.17 3.79 9.37
CA ILE A 40 -5.18 3.07 8.10
C ILE A 40 -3.90 3.45 7.37
N HIS A 41 -3.04 2.47 7.16
CA HIS A 41 -1.80 2.63 6.41
C HIS A 41 -1.94 1.89 5.08
N ILE A 42 -1.73 2.58 3.98
CA ILE A 42 -1.72 2.00 2.65
C ILE A 42 -0.28 2.09 2.15
N ALA A 43 0.28 0.96 1.73
CA ALA A 43 1.65 0.90 1.23
C ALA A 43 1.70 0.19 -0.13
N ASP A 44 2.59 0.65 -0.99
CA ASP A 44 2.90 -0.01 -2.24
C ASP A 44 3.83 -1.19 -1.99
N THR A 45 3.59 -2.32 -2.64
CA THR A 45 4.45 -3.49 -2.47
C THR A 45 5.73 -3.42 -3.29
N ASP A 46 5.80 -2.59 -4.32
CA ASP A 46 6.93 -2.48 -5.27
C ASP A 46 7.43 -3.84 -5.78
N GLY A 47 6.54 -4.82 -5.93
CA GLY A 47 6.89 -6.15 -6.40
C GLY A 47 7.79 -6.97 -5.47
N VAL A 48 7.95 -6.59 -4.19
CA VAL A 48 9.00 -7.16 -3.30
C VAL A 48 8.79 -8.61 -2.90
N PHE A 49 7.61 -9.17 -3.11
CA PHE A 49 7.34 -10.58 -2.77
C PHE A 49 7.71 -11.56 -3.88
N THR A 50 8.18 -11.07 -5.03
CA THR A 50 8.66 -11.92 -6.11
C THR A 50 10.05 -12.48 -5.81
N LYS A 51 10.24 -13.77 -6.03
CA LYS A 51 11.53 -14.45 -5.87
C LYS A 51 12.10 -14.80 -7.24
N ASN A 52 13.39 -14.52 -7.43
CA ASN A 52 14.10 -14.84 -8.68
C ASN A 52 13.44 -14.24 -9.94
N CYS A 53 12.78 -13.11 -9.80
CA CYS A 53 12.10 -12.42 -10.89
C CYS A 53 12.80 -11.10 -11.27
N VAL A 54 14.03 -10.89 -10.84
CA VAL A 54 14.83 -9.72 -11.22
C VAL A 54 15.78 -10.10 -12.35
N VAL A 55 15.68 -9.41 -13.48
CA VAL A 55 16.49 -9.61 -14.67
C VAL A 55 17.46 -8.45 -14.82
N LYS A 56 18.71 -8.76 -15.16
CA LYS A 56 19.70 -7.70 -15.42
C LYS A 56 19.40 -7.04 -16.76
N ALA A 57 19.25 -5.71 -16.72
CA ALA A 57 19.05 -4.87 -17.89
C ALA A 57 19.83 -3.56 -17.73
N ASP A 58 20.21 -2.94 -18.85
CA ASP A 58 20.88 -1.63 -18.86
C ASP A 58 19.82 -0.52 -18.82
N VAL A 59 19.24 -0.35 -17.65
CA VAL A 59 18.20 0.65 -17.36
C VAL A 59 18.61 1.48 -16.15
N ASN A 60 18.27 2.77 -16.13
CA ASN A 60 18.64 3.67 -15.04
C ASN A 60 17.87 3.39 -13.75
N ASP A 61 16.57 3.07 -13.89
CA ASP A 61 15.65 2.80 -12.78
C ASP A 61 15.05 1.41 -12.92
N ILE A 62 14.57 0.84 -11.82
CA ILE A 62 13.89 -0.45 -11.84
C ILE A 62 12.66 -0.34 -12.74
N GLN A 63 12.60 -1.19 -13.77
CA GLN A 63 11.42 -1.35 -14.62
C GLN A 63 10.58 -2.50 -14.09
N TYR A 64 9.26 -2.31 -14.08
CA TYR A 64 8.30 -3.27 -13.57
C TYR A 64 7.48 -3.85 -14.72
N TYR A 65 7.35 -5.17 -14.72
CA TYR A 65 6.49 -5.95 -15.62
C TYR A 65 5.60 -6.86 -14.78
N GLU A 66 4.54 -7.38 -15.34
CA GLU A 66 3.62 -8.27 -14.60
C GLU A 66 4.26 -9.60 -14.17
N ASP A 67 5.39 -9.97 -14.74
CA ASP A 67 6.05 -11.25 -14.49
C ASP A 67 7.50 -11.15 -14.01
N HIS A 68 8.11 -9.95 -14.07
CA HIS A 68 9.48 -9.72 -13.62
C HIS A 68 9.77 -8.23 -13.36
N MET A 69 10.96 -7.98 -12.84
CA MET A 69 11.55 -6.64 -12.75
C MET A 69 12.86 -6.62 -13.50
N GLU A 70 13.20 -5.48 -14.10
CA GLU A 70 14.50 -5.24 -14.70
C GLU A 70 15.27 -4.15 -13.95
N GLY A 71 16.61 -4.31 -13.91
CA GLY A 71 17.49 -3.31 -13.35
C GLY A 71 18.96 -3.62 -13.56
N ILE A 72 19.80 -2.60 -13.41
CA ILE A 72 21.24 -2.72 -13.65
C ILE A 72 21.93 -3.57 -12.59
N ASP A 73 21.47 -3.52 -11.33
CA ASP A 73 22.05 -4.21 -10.17
C ASP A 73 21.01 -5.14 -9.53
N VAL A 74 21.03 -6.39 -9.97
CA VAL A 74 20.11 -7.43 -9.49
C VAL A 74 20.26 -7.66 -7.98
N GLU A 75 21.49 -7.70 -7.47
CA GLU A 75 21.72 -7.97 -6.05
C GLU A 75 21.19 -6.83 -5.16
N ALA A 76 21.37 -5.59 -5.58
CA ALA A 76 20.83 -4.43 -4.87
C ALA A 76 19.30 -4.45 -4.86
N ILE A 77 18.65 -4.83 -5.97
CA ILE A 77 17.19 -4.94 -6.05
C ILE A 77 16.69 -6.07 -5.16
N GLU A 78 17.32 -7.23 -5.17
CA GLU A 78 16.94 -8.36 -4.29
C GLU A 78 17.12 -8.00 -2.80
N HIS A 79 18.20 -7.30 -2.47
CA HIS A 79 18.42 -6.79 -1.11
C HIS A 79 17.32 -5.79 -0.69
N ARG A 80 16.97 -4.84 -1.58
CA ARG A 80 15.85 -3.90 -1.36
C ARG A 80 14.54 -4.66 -1.14
N ASN A 81 14.24 -5.64 -1.99
CA ASN A 81 13.01 -6.43 -1.91
C ASN A 81 12.93 -7.17 -0.57
N LYS A 82 14.00 -7.82 -0.16
CA LYS A 82 14.08 -8.48 1.15
C LYS A 82 13.85 -7.49 2.28
N HIS A 83 14.54 -6.35 2.27
CA HIS A 83 14.42 -5.35 3.34
C HIS A 83 13.00 -4.80 3.45
N LYS A 84 12.39 -4.38 2.33
CA LYS A 84 11.03 -3.84 2.31
C LYS A 84 10.00 -4.91 2.70
N SER A 85 10.14 -6.15 2.23
CA SER A 85 9.23 -7.24 2.62
C SER A 85 9.24 -7.49 4.13
N GLU A 86 10.41 -7.48 4.77
CA GLU A 86 10.53 -7.61 6.22
C GLU A 86 9.84 -6.47 6.98
N ILE A 87 9.92 -5.23 6.47
CA ILE A 87 9.21 -4.07 7.03
C ILE A 87 7.69 -4.25 6.87
N LEU A 88 7.22 -4.63 5.67
CA LEU A 88 5.80 -4.88 5.42
C LEU A 88 5.24 -5.98 6.32
N PHE A 89 5.97 -7.07 6.54
CA PHE A 89 5.59 -8.13 7.49
C PHE A 89 5.51 -7.62 8.93
N LYS A 90 6.46 -6.78 9.34
CA LYS A 90 6.41 -6.15 10.66
C LYS A 90 5.16 -5.31 10.82
N LEU A 91 4.84 -4.48 9.84
CA LEU A 91 3.66 -3.63 9.85
C LEU A 91 2.35 -4.44 9.76
N TYR A 92 2.29 -5.45 8.90
CA TYR A 92 1.16 -6.37 8.81
C TYR A 92 0.84 -7.04 10.16
N SER A 93 1.86 -7.42 10.91
CA SER A 93 1.72 -8.04 12.24
C SER A 93 1.44 -7.05 13.36
N THR A 94 1.51 -5.73 13.09
CA THR A 94 1.27 -4.68 14.08
C THR A 94 -0.23 -4.43 14.20
N GLY A 95 -0.79 -4.65 15.39
CA GLY A 95 -2.22 -4.43 15.66
C GLY A 95 -2.55 -3.04 16.19
N LYS A 96 -1.56 -2.37 16.79
CA LYS A 96 -1.74 -1.05 17.41
C LYS A 96 -0.47 -0.21 17.28
N VAL A 97 -0.66 1.11 17.18
CA VAL A 97 0.38 2.12 17.32
C VAL A 97 -0.15 3.16 18.30
N HIS A 98 0.60 3.46 19.35
CA HIS A 98 0.16 4.35 20.43
C HIS A 98 -1.24 4.01 21.00
N ASP A 99 -1.52 2.70 21.21
CA ASP A 99 -2.83 2.16 21.62
C ASP A 99 -4.00 2.36 20.63
N ILE A 100 -3.79 3.05 19.52
CA ILE A 100 -4.76 3.21 18.44
C ILE A 100 -4.72 1.95 17.55
N ALA A 101 -5.88 1.43 17.17
CA ALA A 101 -5.98 0.31 16.26
C ALA A 101 -5.27 0.63 14.93
N TYR A 102 -4.38 -0.24 14.48
CA TYR A 102 -3.58 -0.08 13.27
C TYR A 102 -3.85 -1.20 12.28
N ARG A 103 -3.95 -0.86 11.01
CA ARG A 103 -4.01 -1.83 9.90
C ARG A 103 -3.25 -1.35 8.69
N LEU A 104 -2.46 -2.26 8.11
CA LEU A 104 -1.75 -2.06 6.85
C LEU A 104 -2.55 -2.66 5.70
N TYR A 105 -2.79 -1.88 4.66
CA TYR A 105 -3.35 -2.32 3.39
C TYR A 105 -2.31 -2.14 2.30
N PHE A 106 -2.47 -2.82 1.16
CA PHE A 106 -1.50 -2.74 0.09
C PHE A 106 -2.11 -2.40 -1.27
N ASN A 107 -1.29 -1.77 -2.09
CA ASN A 107 -1.40 -1.77 -3.54
C ASN A 107 -0.29 -2.65 -4.10
N SER A 108 -0.63 -3.56 -4.98
CA SER A 108 0.34 -4.39 -5.67
C SER A 108 1.09 -3.55 -6.69
N CYS A 109 2.40 -3.73 -6.71
CA CYS A 109 3.39 -2.86 -7.28
C CYS A 109 3.27 -1.42 -6.73
N ASN A 110 2.45 -0.56 -7.33
CA ASN A 110 2.23 0.81 -6.87
C ASN A 110 0.76 1.23 -7.04
N MET A 111 0.42 2.38 -6.46
CA MET A 111 -0.95 2.90 -6.50
C MET A 111 -1.40 3.23 -7.93
N GLU A 112 -0.53 3.76 -8.75
CA GLU A 112 -0.83 4.12 -10.14
C GLU A 112 -1.17 2.88 -10.97
N HIS A 113 -0.49 1.75 -10.73
CA HIS A 113 -0.85 0.48 -11.36
C HIS A 113 -2.26 0.04 -10.98
N VAL A 114 -2.61 0.11 -9.70
CA VAL A 114 -3.95 -0.26 -9.23
C VAL A 114 -5.02 0.66 -9.81
N LEU A 115 -4.82 1.98 -9.77
CA LEU A 115 -5.84 2.95 -10.16
C LEU A 115 -6.01 3.08 -11.67
N TYR A 116 -4.93 2.94 -12.45
CA TYR A 116 -4.93 3.25 -13.88
C TYR A 116 -4.53 2.06 -14.77
N GLY A 117 -4.12 0.92 -14.20
CA GLY A 117 -3.64 -0.24 -14.96
C GLY A 117 -2.33 0.01 -15.69
N LYS A 118 -1.51 0.97 -15.24
CA LYS A 118 -0.25 1.33 -15.89
C LYS A 118 0.92 0.93 -14.99
N LEU A 119 1.73 0.00 -15.46
CA LEU A 119 2.90 -0.51 -14.74
C LEU A 119 4.17 0.13 -15.31
N LYS A 120 4.58 1.27 -14.78
CA LYS A 120 5.82 1.97 -15.12
C LYS A 120 6.27 2.88 -13.98
N ASN A 121 7.50 3.37 -14.07
CA ASN A 121 7.94 4.49 -13.24
C ASN A 121 7.33 5.79 -13.79
N PHE A 122 6.64 6.52 -12.94
CA PHE A 122 6.04 7.81 -13.25
C PHE A 122 6.92 8.93 -12.72
N THR A 123 7.01 10.02 -13.47
CA THR A 123 7.60 11.28 -12.97
C THR A 123 6.70 11.88 -11.89
N ASP A 124 7.25 12.81 -11.10
CA ASP A 124 6.47 13.50 -10.08
C ASP A 124 5.31 14.29 -10.68
N ASP A 125 5.53 14.94 -11.84
CA ASP A 125 4.49 15.68 -12.57
C ASP A 125 3.35 14.74 -13.04
N GLU A 126 3.69 13.56 -13.60
CA GLU A 126 2.69 12.55 -13.99
C GLU A 126 1.88 12.06 -12.79
N LYS A 127 2.51 11.87 -11.64
CA LYS A 127 1.82 11.46 -10.41
C LYS A 127 0.89 12.54 -9.88
N GLU A 128 1.30 13.80 -9.95
CA GLU A 128 0.47 14.94 -9.56
C GLU A 128 -0.77 15.03 -10.46
N GLU A 129 -0.60 14.99 -11.79
CA GLU A 129 -1.72 14.98 -12.75
C GLU A 129 -2.68 13.79 -12.50
N MET A 130 -2.14 12.58 -12.27
CA MET A 130 -2.96 11.40 -11.97
C MET A 130 -3.71 11.54 -10.64
N SER A 131 -3.10 12.18 -9.64
CA SER A 131 -3.74 12.44 -8.34
C SER A 131 -4.91 13.42 -8.48
N ASP A 132 -4.73 14.48 -9.27
CA ASP A 132 -5.77 15.46 -9.53
C ASP A 132 -6.94 14.86 -10.32
N ASP A 133 -6.66 14.12 -11.39
CA ASP A 133 -7.66 13.36 -12.15
C ASP A 133 -8.45 12.39 -11.28
N PHE A 134 -7.77 11.71 -10.36
CA PHE A 134 -8.42 10.79 -9.44
C PHE A 134 -9.33 11.53 -8.46
N ALA A 135 -8.87 12.64 -7.90
CA ALA A 135 -9.66 13.46 -6.98
C ALA A 135 -10.92 13.97 -7.67
N GLU A 136 -10.80 14.52 -8.89
CA GLU A 136 -11.95 15.01 -9.67
C GLU A 136 -12.94 13.88 -10.02
N ARG A 137 -12.43 12.71 -10.41
CA ARG A 137 -13.26 11.55 -10.77
C ARG A 137 -14.15 11.09 -9.64
N TYR A 138 -13.62 11.06 -8.41
CA TYR A 138 -14.30 10.47 -7.26
C TYR A 138 -14.75 11.48 -6.20
N GLU A 139 -14.60 12.80 -6.43
CA GLU A 139 -15.13 13.82 -5.54
C GLU A 139 -16.64 13.64 -5.31
N GLY A 140 -17.05 13.45 -4.06
CA GLY A 140 -18.44 13.18 -3.69
C GLY A 140 -19.01 11.82 -4.12
N LYS A 141 -18.20 10.96 -4.76
CA LYS A 141 -18.63 9.66 -5.34
C LYS A 141 -18.01 8.46 -4.62
N VAL A 142 -18.10 8.44 -3.30
CA VAL A 142 -17.47 7.40 -2.47
C VAL A 142 -17.90 5.98 -2.87
N ASN A 143 -19.18 5.79 -3.19
CA ASN A 143 -19.70 4.48 -3.61
C ASN A 143 -19.11 4.01 -4.95
N ASP A 144 -18.86 4.92 -5.89
CA ASP A 144 -18.24 4.59 -7.17
C ASP A 144 -16.78 4.17 -6.95
N PHE A 145 -16.06 4.85 -6.07
CA PHE A 145 -14.71 4.46 -5.67
C PHE A 145 -14.70 3.08 -4.98
N ILE A 146 -15.60 2.84 -4.04
CA ILE A 146 -15.72 1.53 -3.37
C ILE A 146 -16.01 0.42 -4.39
N SER A 147 -16.92 0.68 -5.34
CA SER A 147 -17.22 -0.27 -6.42
C SER A 147 -15.98 -0.56 -7.25
N PHE A 148 -15.24 0.47 -7.64
CA PHE A 148 -14.02 0.36 -8.43
C PHE A 148 -12.95 -0.50 -7.71
N ILE A 149 -12.60 -0.20 -6.46
CA ILE A 149 -11.58 -0.97 -5.73
C ILE A 149 -12.06 -2.35 -5.26
N SER A 150 -13.36 -2.64 -5.41
CA SER A 150 -13.96 -3.95 -5.11
C SER A 150 -14.15 -4.79 -6.36
N ASP A 151 -13.79 -4.27 -7.54
CA ASP A 151 -13.83 -5.01 -8.80
C ASP A 151 -12.92 -6.24 -8.73
N GLU A 152 -13.36 -7.36 -9.32
CA GLU A 152 -12.64 -8.64 -9.24
C GLU A 152 -11.27 -8.63 -9.93
N GLU A 153 -11.04 -7.69 -10.86
CA GLU A 153 -9.73 -7.49 -11.49
C GLU A 153 -8.71 -6.82 -10.55
N ILE A 154 -9.19 -6.15 -9.48
CA ILE A 154 -8.35 -5.38 -8.55
C ILE A 154 -8.34 -6.01 -7.18
N ALA A 155 -9.53 -6.33 -6.66
CA ALA A 155 -9.71 -6.77 -5.30
C ALA A 155 -9.23 -8.20 -5.07
N VAL A 156 -8.20 -8.38 -4.24
CA VAL A 156 -7.84 -9.74 -3.81
C VAL A 156 -8.96 -10.32 -2.94
N PRO A 157 -9.56 -11.45 -3.32
CA PRO A 157 -10.70 -11.99 -2.57
C PRO A 157 -10.27 -12.58 -1.23
N GLY A 158 -11.22 -12.63 -0.29
CA GLY A 158 -11.04 -13.31 0.98
C GLY A 158 -10.88 -12.39 2.19
N THR A 159 -10.42 -12.97 3.29
CA THR A 159 -10.16 -12.25 4.54
C THR A 159 -8.88 -11.43 4.46
N TYR A 160 -8.70 -10.46 5.36
CA TYR A 160 -7.47 -9.68 5.47
C TYR A 160 -6.20 -10.55 5.46
N LYS A 161 -6.19 -11.65 6.22
CA LYS A 161 -5.07 -12.58 6.24
C LYS A 161 -4.90 -13.34 4.92
N ALA A 162 -5.99 -13.69 4.26
CA ALA A 162 -5.94 -14.39 2.98
C ALA A 162 -5.37 -13.50 1.88
N THR A 163 -5.72 -12.20 1.86
CA THR A 163 -5.20 -11.26 0.87
C THR A 163 -3.68 -11.06 0.98
N TRP A 164 -3.14 -11.01 2.21
CA TRP A 164 -1.70 -10.92 2.42
C TRP A 164 -0.99 -12.21 1.99
N ARG A 165 -1.55 -13.40 2.29
CA ARG A 165 -0.99 -14.66 1.79
C ARG A 165 -1.01 -14.77 0.27
N TYR A 166 -2.03 -14.20 -0.37
CA TYR A 166 -2.11 -14.18 -1.83
C TYR A 166 -0.97 -13.36 -2.43
N ILE A 167 -0.80 -12.10 -1.97
CA ILE A 167 0.21 -11.20 -2.54
C ILE A 167 1.66 -11.66 -2.29
N GLU A 168 1.89 -12.49 -1.26
CA GLU A 168 3.20 -13.07 -0.92
C GLU A 168 3.62 -14.21 -1.84
N ASN A 169 2.70 -14.77 -2.63
CA ASN A 169 2.98 -15.92 -3.49
C ASN A 169 3.20 -15.52 -4.93
N ASP A 170 3.93 -16.35 -5.65
CA ASP A 170 4.18 -16.25 -7.07
C ASP A 170 4.61 -14.82 -7.50
N LYS A 171 3.91 -14.24 -8.45
CA LYS A 171 4.17 -12.91 -9.01
C LYS A 171 3.07 -11.90 -8.69
N HIS A 172 2.16 -12.25 -7.78
CA HIS A 172 0.98 -11.43 -7.48
C HIS A 172 1.32 -10.02 -6.99
N SER A 173 2.52 -9.81 -6.43
CA SER A 173 2.97 -8.46 -6.05
C SER A 173 3.40 -7.58 -7.24
N LEU A 174 3.41 -8.11 -8.46
CA LEU A 174 3.59 -7.36 -9.72
C LEU A 174 2.29 -7.22 -10.50
N GLU A 175 1.30 -8.08 -10.27
CA GLU A 175 -0.01 -8.02 -10.91
C GLU A 175 -0.85 -6.89 -10.34
N ARG A 176 -1.93 -6.49 -11.02
CA ARG A 176 -2.81 -5.39 -10.61
C ARG A 176 -3.75 -5.80 -9.48
N HIS A 177 -3.31 -5.69 -8.23
CA HIS A 177 -4.10 -6.11 -7.07
C HIS A 177 -4.06 -5.10 -5.91
N SER A 178 -5.14 -5.07 -5.12
CA SER A 178 -5.22 -4.32 -3.86
C SER A 178 -6.13 -5.02 -2.87
N ASN A 179 -5.90 -4.78 -1.57
CA ASN A 179 -6.84 -5.17 -0.53
C ASN A 179 -7.54 -3.98 0.15
N MET A 180 -7.47 -2.79 -0.46
CA MET A 180 -8.11 -1.58 0.06
C MET A 180 -9.62 -1.69 0.21
N HIS A 181 -10.29 -2.50 -0.61
CA HIS A 181 -11.74 -2.76 -0.50
C HIS A 181 -12.15 -3.26 0.89
N LEU A 182 -11.22 -3.87 1.65
CA LEU A 182 -11.47 -4.34 3.01
C LEU A 182 -11.55 -3.19 4.04
N ILE A 183 -11.11 -1.98 3.69
CA ILE A 183 -11.25 -0.79 4.54
C ILE A 183 -12.73 -0.49 4.77
N PHE A 184 -13.55 -0.72 3.74
CA PHE A 184 -14.99 -0.38 3.71
C PHE A 184 -15.90 -1.57 4.08
N LYS A 185 -15.34 -2.73 4.39
CA LYS A 185 -16.11 -3.89 4.85
C LYS A 185 -16.17 -3.95 6.37
N ASN A 186 -17.33 -4.28 6.92
CA ASN A 186 -17.46 -4.61 8.34
C ASN A 186 -16.87 -5.99 8.65
N GLU A 187 -16.81 -6.37 9.93
CA GLU A 187 -16.27 -7.67 10.35
C GLU A 187 -17.05 -8.87 9.78
N SER A 188 -18.32 -8.67 9.38
CA SER A 188 -19.14 -9.68 8.70
C SER A 188 -18.92 -9.72 7.17
N GLY A 189 -18.00 -8.91 6.63
CA GLY A 189 -17.67 -8.85 5.20
C GLY A 189 -18.68 -8.07 4.34
N LYS A 190 -19.67 -7.41 4.94
CA LYS A 190 -20.60 -6.52 4.23
C LYS A 190 -20.01 -5.11 4.11
N VAL A 191 -20.31 -4.45 2.99
CA VAL A 191 -19.96 -3.05 2.80
C VAL A 191 -20.72 -2.20 3.81
N ASP A 192 -19.97 -1.43 4.60
CA ASP A 192 -20.50 -0.57 5.66
C ASP A 192 -19.96 0.85 5.46
N VAL A 193 -20.69 1.62 4.66
CA VAL A 193 -20.35 3.01 4.33
C VAL A 193 -20.86 3.96 5.42
N GLU A 194 -21.99 3.65 6.04
CA GLU A 194 -22.65 4.57 6.97
C GLU A 194 -21.98 4.63 8.36
N SER A 195 -21.44 3.52 8.85
CA SER A 195 -20.84 3.50 10.19
C SER A 195 -19.41 4.07 10.25
N LYS A 196 -18.76 4.30 9.11
CA LYS A 196 -17.35 4.72 9.04
C LYS A 196 -17.13 6.12 8.49
N LEU A 197 -18.15 6.78 7.95
CA LEU A 197 -18.12 8.13 7.42
C LEU A 197 -18.86 9.16 8.30
N ASN A 198 -19.40 8.75 9.42
CA ASN A 198 -19.88 9.68 10.44
C ASN A 198 -18.65 10.27 11.16
N ILE A 199 -18.02 11.22 10.50
CA ILE A 199 -17.10 12.20 11.06
C ILE A 199 -17.90 13.47 11.34
#